data_c826891b39e10611d8fe1dd9be45cd12
#
_entry.id   c826891b39e10611d8fe1dd9be45cd12
#
_cell.length_a   1.000
_cell.length_b   1.000
_cell.length_c   1.000
_cell.angle_alpha   90.00
_cell.angle_beta   90.00
_cell.angle_gamma   90.00
#
_symmetry.space_group_name_H-M   'P 1'
#
loop_
_entity.id
_entity.type
_entity.pdbx_description
1 polymer ?
#
loop_
_entity_poly.entity_id
_entity_poly.type
_entity_poly.pdbx_seq_one_letter_code
_entity_poly.pdbx_strand_id
1 'polypeptide(L)'
;VYDRLRVKEYMAFFASIYGLDKEETEKKIRQLLELVKLTEKKEAYVDSLSRGMKQRLCLARCMIHDPKLLILDEPASGLDPRARYEFKEIIRQLRKEGRTIMISSHILSDLSEMCTDICIIDEGSCVMDGSVDEIEYHMITASPLVIRTAGRQEDAIRLIRHNEMVETLSYNENEIQAIFKGGREDEIMLLHELMVADIPVYSFGRDRSSLETLFMQITDREVKEHAHESGL
;
A
#
# COMPACT_ATOMS: atom_id res chain seq x y z
N VAL A 1 20.70 -23.86 4.75
CA VAL A 1 21.26 -24.28 6.04
C VAL A 1 20.18 -24.81 6.98
N TYR A 2 18.94 -24.35 6.88
CA TYR A 2 17.85 -24.72 7.81
C TYR A 2 16.78 -25.63 7.18
N ASP A 3 16.93 -26.03 5.94
CA ASP A 3 15.91 -26.73 5.15
C ASP A 3 15.59 -28.13 5.69
N ARG A 4 16.54 -28.75 6.40
CA ARG A 4 16.37 -30.09 6.99
C ARG A 4 15.79 -30.08 8.41
N LEU A 5 15.52 -28.90 8.99
CA LEU A 5 14.87 -28.80 10.30
C LEU A 5 13.36 -28.86 10.17
N ARG A 6 12.71 -29.44 11.17
CA ARG A 6 11.26 -29.28 11.33
C ARG A 6 10.94 -27.86 11.81
N VAL A 7 9.75 -27.37 11.55
CA VAL A 7 9.30 -26.03 11.96
C VAL A 7 9.56 -25.79 13.45
N LYS A 8 9.22 -26.75 14.33
CA LYS A 8 9.47 -26.63 15.78
C LYS A 8 10.96 -26.56 16.12
N GLU A 9 11.80 -27.33 15.43
CA GLU A 9 13.25 -27.36 15.65
C GLU A 9 13.91 -26.06 15.20
N TYR A 10 13.44 -25.53 14.06
CA TYR A 10 13.85 -24.23 13.55
C TYR A 10 13.53 -23.12 14.56
N MET A 11 12.32 -23.08 15.07
CA MET A 11 11.91 -22.08 16.07
C MET A 11 12.66 -22.26 17.39
N ALA A 12 12.84 -23.50 17.88
CA ALA A 12 13.58 -23.78 19.09
C ALA A 12 15.06 -23.38 18.99
N PHE A 13 15.68 -23.56 17.84
CA PHE A 13 17.03 -23.09 17.56
C PHE A 13 17.16 -21.58 17.78
N PHE A 14 16.25 -20.78 17.21
CA PHE A 14 16.30 -19.33 17.39
C PHE A 14 15.96 -18.93 18.84
N ALA A 15 15.01 -19.60 19.51
CA ALA A 15 14.71 -19.37 20.91
C ALA A 15 15.94 -19.57 21.80
N SER A 16 16.75 -20.61 21.52
CA SER A 16 17.97 -20.88 22.28
C SER A 16 19.04 -19.79 22.12
N ILE A 17 19.12 -19.14 20.96
CA ILE A 17 20.02 -18.01 20.71
C ILE A 17 19.69 -16.82 21.61
N TYR A 18 18.39 -16.61 21.89
CA TYR A 18 17.92 -15.54 22.78
C TYR A 18 17.86 -15.96 24.25
N GLY A 19 18.32 -17.18 24.59
CA GLY A 19 18.44 -17.64 25.96
C GLY A 19 17.13 -18.05 26.63
N LEU A 20 16.06 -18.32 25.85
CA LEU A 20 14.79 -18.81 26.39
C LEU A 20 15.01 -20.23 26.93
N ASP A 21 14.44 -20.51 28.10
CA ASP A 21 14.43 -21.86 28.65
C ASP A 21 13.48 -22.79 27.86
N LYS A 22 13.48 -24.07 28.20
CA LYS A 22 12.70 -25.07 27.45
C LYS A 22 11.19 -24.83 27.56
N GLU A 23 10.70 -24.48 28.74
CA GLU A 23 9.26 -24.28 28.97
C GLU A 23 8.77 -23.00 28.27
N GLU A 24 9.50 -21.92 28.42
CA GLU A 24 9.25 -20.64 27.71
C GLU A 24 9.27 -20.84 26.19
N THR A 25 10.26 -21.60 25.68
CA THR A 25 10.38 -21.93 24.27
C THR A 25 9.16 -22.67 23.74
N GLU A 26 8.72 -23.72 24.41
CA GLU A 26 7.56 -24.51 23.97
C GLU A 26 6.26 -23.68 23.98
N LYS A 27 6.08 -22.86 25.01
CA LYS A 27 4.93 -21.94 25.11
C LYS A 27 4.96 -20.92 23.98
N LYS A 28 6.10 -20.25 23.76
CA LYS A 28 6.27 -19.22 22.74
C LYS A 28 6.08 -19.76 21.32
N ILE A 29 6.66 -20.92 21.02
CA ILE A 29 6.50 -21.57 19.71
C ILE A 29 5.02 -21.86 19.45
N ARG A 30 4.26 -22.37 20.42
CA ARG A 30 2.84 -22.65 20.26
C ARG A 30 2.06 -21.38 19.93
N GLN A 31 2.25 -20.32 20.70
CA GLN A 31 1.61 -19.02 20.48
C GLN A 31 1.95 -18.43 19.11
N LEU A 32 3.21 -18.46 18.72
CA LEU A 32 3.66 -17.89 17.45
C LEU A 32 3.18 -18.69 16.23
N LEU A 33 3.18 -20.03 16.32
CA LEU A 33 2.65 -20.86 15.23
C LEU A 33 1.13 -20.70 15.08
N GLU A 34 0.41 -20.46 16.16
CA GLU A 34 -1.02 -20.13 16.12
C GLU A 34 -1.24 -18.77 15.45
N LEU A 35 -0.51 -17.73 15.87
CA LEU A 35 -0.55 -16.38 15.28
C LEU A 35 -0.34 -16.42 13.77
N VAL A 36 0.69 -17.15 13.30
CA VAL A 36 1.02 -17.22 11.86
C VAL A 36 0.28 -18.34 11.12
N LYS A 37 -0.70 -18.99 11.76
CA LYS A 37 -1.53 -20.06 11.17
C LYS A 37 -0.70 -21.25 10.61
N LEU A 38 0.30 -21.67 11.37
CA LEU A 38 1.19 -22.79 11.04
C LEU A 38 1.18 -23.92 12.07
N THR A 39 0.22 -23.96 12.98
CA THR A 39 0.12 -24.99 14.05
C THR A 39 0.17 -26.40 13.49
N GLU A 40 -0.61 -26.68 12.42
CA GLU A 40 -0.66 -27.98 11.75
C GLU A 40 0.66 -28.36 11.03
N LYS A 41 1.54 -27.39 10.84
CA LYS A 41 2.85 -27.59 10.18
C LYS A 41 4.02 -27.71 11.14
N LYS A 42 3.76 -27.79 12.46
CA LYS A 42 4.78 -27.83 13.51
C LYS A 42 5.83 -28.94 13.27
N GLU A 43 5.36 -30.11 12.80
CA GLU A 43 6.21 -31.29 12.56
C GLU A 43 6.71 -31.40 11.10
N ALA A 44 6.25 -30.51 10.21
CA ALA A 44 6.69 -30.48 8.82
C ALA A 44 8.13 -29.95 8.70
N TYR A 45 8.83 -30.37 7.65
CA TYR A 45 10.14 -29.81 7.33
C TYR A 45 10.00 -28.42 6.74
N VAL A 46 10.93 -27.51 7.06
CA VAL A 46 10.89 -26.11 6.58
C VAL A 46 10.93 -26.01 5.06
N ASP A 47 11.69 -26.89 4.40
CA ASP A 47 11.79 -26.93 2.93
C ASP A 47 10.47 -27.31 2.25
N SER A 48 9.62 -28.11 2.89
CA SER A 48 8.32 -28.54 2.38
C SER A 48 7.22 -27.45 2.43
N LEU A 49 7.51 -26.32 3.08
CA LEU A 49 6.57 -25.20 3.19
C LEU A 49 6.48 -24.39 1.89
N SER A 50 5.29 -23.94 1.54
CA SER A 50 5.11 -22.97 0.46
C SER A 50 5.84 -21.65 0.78
N ARG A 51 6.06 -20.82 -0.25
CA ARG A 51 6.71 -19.50 -0.09
C ARG A 51 5.99 -18.64 0.97
N GLY A 52 4.67 -18.55 0.91
CA GLY A 52 3.89 -17.80 1.89
C GLY A 52 3.97 -18.37 3.31
N MET A 53 4.02 -19.70 3.45
CA MET A 53 4.23 -20.34 4.74
C MET A 53 5.64 -20.03 5.29
N LYS A 54 6.68 -20.06 4.45
CA LYS A 54 8.05 -19.72 4.82
C LYS A 54 8.16 -18.27 5.28
N GLN A 55 7.46 -17.35 4.60
CA GLN A 55 7.42 -15.93 4.98
C GLN A 55 6.75 -15.73 6.34
N ARG A 56 5.62 -16.40 6.59
CA ARG A 56 4.94 -16.36 7.90
C ARG A 56 5.78 -17.00 9.00
N LEU A 57 6.50 -18.08 8.71
CA LEU A 57 7.45 -18.67 9.65
C LEU A 57 8.62 -17.73 9.96
N CYS A 58 9.11 -16.99 8.96
CA CYS A 58 10.13 -15.97 9.16
C CYS A 58 9.64 -14.86 10.12
N LEU A 59 8.40 -14.40 9.95
CA LEU A 59 7.78 -13.44 10.87
C LEU A 59 7.70 -14.02 12.30
N ALA A 60 7.24 -15.27 12.45
CA ALA A 60 7.20 -15.95 13.76
C ALA A 60 8.58 -16.01 14.41
N ARG A 61 9.63 -16.31 13.63
CA ARG A 61 11.02 -16.28 14.10
C ARG A 61 11.42 -14.90 14.61
N CYS A 62 11.08 -13.83 13.89
CA CYS A 62 11.39 -12.46 14.31
C CYS A 62 10.68 -12.09 15.62
N MET A 63 9.57 -12.75 15.94
CA MET A 63 8.79 -12.54 17.16
C MET A 63 9.24 -13.39 18.37
N ILE A 64 10.22 -14.29 18.19
CA ILE A 64 10.59 -15.27 19.24
C ILE A 64 11.05 -14.60 20.54
N HIS A 65 11.80 -13.50 20.44
CA HIS A 65 12.38 -12.74 21.55
C HIS A 65 11.52 -11.53 21.99
N ASP A 66 10.28 -11.49 21.52
CA ASP A 66 9.29 -10.46 21.89
C ASP A 66 9.72 -9.01 21.60
N PRO A 67 10.13 -8.66 20.37
CA PRO A 67 10.64 -7.34 20.06
C PRO A 67 9.55 -6.28 20.15
N LYS A 68 9.93 -5.06 20.56
CA LYS A 68 9.04 -3.89 20.53
C LYS A 68 8.91 -3.29 19.15
N LEU A 69 9.95 -3.42 18.32
CA LEU A 69 10.02 -2.92 16.95
C LEU A 69 10.30 -4.08 16.00
N LEU A 70 9.49 -4.21 14.97
CA LEU A 70 9.71 -5.09 13.82
C LEU A 70 10.08 -4.25 12.60
N ILE A 71 11.13 -4.64 11.89
CA ILE A 71 11.53 -4.04 10.61
C ILE A 71 11.43 -5.12 9.55
N LEU A 72 10.57 -4.90 8.56
CA LEU A 72 10.22 -5.88 7.53
C LEU A 72 10.43 -5.26 6.16
N ASP A 73 11.40 -5.80 5.43
CA ASP A 73 11.73 -5.34 4.08
C ASP A 73 11.01 -6.23 3.05
N GLU A 74 10.12 -5.60 2.24
CA GLU A 74 9.31 -6.25 1.19
C GLU A 74 8.64 -7.57 1.64
N PRO A 75 7.98 -7.63 2.82
CA PRO A 75 7.58 -8.91 3.41
C PRO A 75 6.44 -9.63 2.66
N ALA A 76 5.69 -8.92 1.82
CA ALA A 76 4.60 -9.49 1.02
C ALA A 76 4.99 -9.72 -0.45
N SER A 77 6.24 -9.42 -0.83
CA SER A 77 6.70 -9.52 -2.21
C SER A 77 6.69 -10.97 -2.72
N GLY A 78 6.14 -11.16 -3.92
CA GLY A 78 6.06 -12.45 -4.59
C GLY A 78 5.18 -13.49 -3.88
N LEU A 79 4.30 -13.07 -3.00
CA LEU A 79 3.24 -13.90 -2.45
C LEU A 79 2.04 -13.95 -3.39
N ASP A 80 1.39 -15.12 -3.45
CA ASP A 80 0.07 -15.21 -4.08
C ASP A 80 -0.98 -14.37 -3.32
N PRO A 81 -2.12 -14.02 -3.93
CA PRO A 81 -3.13 -13.14 -3.30
C PRO A 81 -3.63 -13.65 -1.95
N ARG A 82 -3.78 -14.97 -1.79
CA ARG A 82 -4.25 -15.56 -0.53
C ARG A 82 -3.19 -15.46 0.57
N ALA A 83 -1.95 -15.83 0.26
CA ALA A 83 -0.85 -15.74 1.21
C ALA A 83 -0.58 -14.28 1.61
N ARG A 84 -0.71 -13.32 0.68
CA ARG A 84 -0.62 -11.87 0.94
C ARG A 84 -1.71 -11.41 1.90
N TYR A 85 -2.96 -11.79 1.66
CA TYR A 85 -4.06 -11.47 2.56
C TYR A 85 -3.83 -12.02 3.97
N GLU A 86 -3.44 -13.30 4.09
CA GLU A 86 -3.14 -13.92 5.38
C GLU A 86 -1.98 -13.22 6.12
N PHE A 87 -0.97 -12.76 5.40
CA PHE A 87 0.14 -11.99 5.96
C PHE A 87 -0.32 -10.62 6.48
N LYS A 88 -1.13 -9.88 5.69
CA LYS A 88 -1.71 -8.60 6.11
C LYS A 88 -2.54 -8.72 7.39
N GLU A 89 -3.34 -9.77 7.53
CA GLU A 89 -4.11 -10.03 8.74
C GLU A 89 -3.23 -10.21 9.98
N ILE A 90 -2.10 -10.92 9.85
CA ILE A 90 -1.15 -11.09 10.95
C ILE A 90 -0.54 -9.74 11.35
N ILE A 91 -0.14 -8.91 10.38
CA ILE A 91 0.41 -7.56 10.66
C ILE A 91 -0.64 -6.70 11.37
N ARG A 92 -1.90 -6.70 10.92
CA ARG A 92 -2.99 -5.98 11.58
C ARG A 92 -3.22 -6.44 13.03
N GLN A 93 -3.11 -7.75 13.28
CA GLN A 93 -3.22 -8.29 14.63
C GLN A 93 -2.07 -7.81 15.52
N LEU A 94 -0.82 -7.90 15.05
CA LEU A 94 0.35 -7.42 15.79
C LEU A 94 0.26 -5.93 16.12
N ARG A 95 -0.24 -5.12 15.19
CA ARG A 95 -0.51 -3.70 15.42
C ARG A 95 -1.54 -3.48 16.53
N LYS A 96 -2.64 -4.26 16.54
CA LYS A 96 -3.66 -4.19 17.60
C LYS A 96 -3.10 -4.59 18.98
N GLU A 97 -2.08 -5.43 19.02
CA GLU A 97 -1.35 -5.80 20.24
C GLU A 97 -0.35 -4.72 20.69
N GLY A 98 -0.29 -3.56 19.99
CA GLY A 98 0.56 -2.42 20.35
C GLY A 98 2.00 -2.54 19.87
N ARG A 99 2.30 -3.37 18.89
CA ARG A 99 3.63 -3.49 18.31
C ARG A 99 3.92 -2.35 17.33
N THR A 100 5.12 -1.82 17.39
CA THR A 100 5.63 -0.91 16.35
C THR A 100 6.19 -1.74 15.20
N ILE A 101 5.69 -1.47 13.97
CA ILE A 101 6.08 -2.24 12.78
C ILE A 101 6.46 -1.26 11.69
N MET A 102 7.67 -1.39 11.17
CA MET A 102 8.16 -0.66 10.00
C MET A 102 8.21 -1.62 8.81
N ILE A 103 7.56 -1.25 7.72
CA ILE A 103 7.44 -2.11 6.53
C ILE A 103 7.86 -1.31 5.30
N SER A 104 8.75 -1.85 4.48
CA SER A 104 8.95 -1.36 3.12
C SER A 104 8.05 -2.11 2.13
N SER A 105 7.55 -1.43 1.13
CA SER A 105 6.86 -2.02 -0.02
C SER A 105 6.85 -1.04 -1.19
N HIS A 106 6.90 -1.58 -2.41
CA HIS A 106 6.65 -0.81 -3.63
C HIS A 106 5.17 -0.84 -4.05
N ILE A 107 4.31 -1.52 -3.28
CA ILE A 107 2.86 -1.65 -3.54
C ILE A 107 2.11 -0.80 -2.54
N LEU A 108 1.67 0.39 -2.95
CA LEU A 108 1.00 1.35 -2.07
C LEU A 108 -0.30 0.81 -1.48
N SER A 109 -1.10 0.07 -2.25
CA SER A 109 -2.33 -0.56 -1.75
C SER A 109 -2.09 -1.58 -0.64
N ASP A 110 -0.91 -2.19 -0.58
CA ASP A 110 -0.55 -3.06 0.53
C ASP A 110 -0.25 -2.25 1.79
N LEU A 111 0.41 -1.09 1.65
CA LEU A 111 0.74 -0.20 2.76
C LEU A 111 -0.51 0.45 3.35
N SER A 112 -1.41 0.97 2.51
CA SER A 112 -2.65 1.62 2.98
C SER A 112 -3.55 0.67 3.78
N GLU A 113 -3.50 -0.63 3.47
CA GLU A 113 -4.24 -1.62 4.25
C GLU A 113 -3.57 -2.03 5.58
N MET A 114 -2.25 -1.88 5.73
CA MET A 114 -1.50 -2.38 6.88
C MET A 114 -1.00 -1.29 7.82
N CYS A 115 -0.62 -0.12 7.27
CA CYS A 115 0.04 0.95 7.99
C CYS A 115 -0.95 1.97 8.56
N THR A 116 -0.47 2.80 9.48
CA THR A 116 -1.14 4.02 9.97
C THR A 116 -0.54 5.24 9.33
N ASP A 117 0.77 5.19 9.09
CA ASP A 117 1.57 6.27 8.55
C ASP A 117 2.45 5.74 7.42
N ILE A 118 2.74 6.56 6.44
CA ILE A 118 3.56 6.24 5.27
C ILE A 118 4.62 7.33 5.11
N CYS A 119 5.83 6.92 4.77
CA CYS A 119 6.88 7.79 4.28
C CYS A 119 7.28 7.32 2.88
N ILE A 120 7.23 8.21 1.91
CA ILE A 120 7.67 7.96 0.54
C ILE A 120 9.11 8.42 0.41
N ILE A 121 9.99 7.51 -0.03
CA ILE A 121 11.42 7.77 -0.17
C ILE A 121 11.79 7.69 -1.65
N ASP A 122 12.43 8.74 -2.15
CA ASP A 122 13.01 8.80 -3.49
C ASP A 122 14.44 9.32 -3.40
N GLU A 123 15.37 8.73 -4.15
CA GLU A 123 16.80 9.06 -4.18
C GLU A 123 17.43 9.23 -2.78
N GLY A 124 16.93 8.51 -1.77
CA GLY A 124 17.42 8.57 -0.38
C GLY A 124 16.84 9.71 0.47
N SER A 125 15.94 10.52 -0.08
CA SER A 125 15.23 11.60 0.61
C SER A 125 13.77 11.21 0.86
N CYS A 126 13.21 11.68 1.99
CA CYS A 126 11.79 11.56 2.24
C CYS A 126 11.06 12.68 1.50
N VAL A 127 10.31 12.31 0.46
CA VAL A 127 9.56 13.27 -0.38
C VAL A 127 8.17 13.57 0.16
N MET A 128 7.60 12.63 0.92
CA MET A 128 6.30 12.82 1.55
C MET A 128 6.18 11.90 2.75
N ASP A 129 5.64 12.39 3.85
CA ASP A 129 5.30 11.60 5.03
C ASP A 129 3.99 12.09 5.65
N GLY A 130 3.27 11.18 6.29
CA GLY A 130 2.00 11.48 6.95
C GLY A 130 1.15 10.24 7.18
N SER A 131 -0.05 10.45 7.69
CA SER A 131 -1.04 9.38 7.82
C SER A 131 -1.45 8.83 6.46
N VAL A 132 -1.88 7.56 6.43
CA VAL A 132 -2.42 6.93 5.22
C VAL A 132 -3.52 7.77 4.59
N ASP A 133 -4.45 8.29 5.41
CA ASP A 133 -5.59 9.09 4.92
C ASP A 133 -5.12 10.40 4.28
N GLU A 134 -4.12 11.09 4.85
CA GLU A 134 -3.54 12.30 4.28
C GLU A 134 -2.82 12.02 2.96
N ILE A 135 -1.99 10.98 2.93
CA ILE A 135 -1.28 10.58 1.70
C ILE A 135 -2.28 10.18 0.61
N GLU A 136 -3.28 9.35 0.93
CA GLU A 136 -4.33 8.98 -0.04
C GLU A 136 -5.12 10.20 -0.52
N TYR A 137 -5.44 11.15 0.36
CA TYR A 137 -6.11 12.39 -0.02
C TYR A 137 -5.27 13.21 -0.99
N HIS A 138 -3.99 13.43 -0.69
CA HIS A 138 -3.09 14.15 -1.58
C HIS A 138 -2.93 13.44 -2.93
N MET A 139 -2.83 12.14 -2.93
CA MET A 139 -2.72 11.35 -4.16
C MET A 139 -4.01 11.40 -4.98
N ILE A 140 -5.18 11.30 -4.33
CA ILE A 140 -6.48 11.40 -5.00
C ILE A 140 -6.67 12.80 -5.60
N THR A 141 -6.36 13.86 -4.85
CA THR A 141 -6.54 15.24 -5.35
C THR A 141 -5.57 15.60 -6.48
N ALA A 142 -4.39 14.99 -6.52
CA ALA A 142 -3.43 15.12 -7.63
C ALA A 142 -3.82 14.28 -8.87
N SER A 143 -4.70 13.27 -8.73
CA SER A 143 -5.15 12.44 -9.84
C SER A 143 -6.10 13.20 -10.77
N PRO A 144 -5.97 13.03 -12.11
CA PRO A 144 -6.92 13.65 -13.03
C PRO A 144 -8.33 13.09 -12.82
N LEU A 145 -9.31 13.99 -12.86
CA LEU A 145 -10.72 13.62 -12.97
C LEU A 145 -10.99 13.14 -14.38
N VAL A 146 -11.42 11.89 -14.53
CA VAL A 146 -11.72 11.27 -15.82
C VAL A 146 -13.24 11.24 -16.02
N ILE A 147 -13.68 11.82 -17.14
CA ILE A 147 -15.09 11.95 -17.50
C ILE A 147 -15.29 11.33 -18.87
N ARG A 148 -16.28 10.42 -18.98
CA ARG A 148 -16.64 9.79 -20.25
C ARG A 148 -18.11 10.04 -20.54
N THR A 149 -18.39 10.48 -21.78
CA THR A 149 -19.75 10.85 -22.22
C THR A 149 -20.17 10.01 -23.43
N ALA A 150 -21.43 9.63 -23.48
CA ALA A 150 -22.03 8.94 -24.62
C ALA A 150 -22.57 9.95 -25.66
N GLY A 151 -21.70 10.84 -26.15
CA GLY A 151 -22.03 11.95 -27.04
C GLY A 151 -21.95 13.31 -26.34
N ARG A 152 -22.15 14.39 -27.08
CA ARG A 152 -22.07 15.78 -26.60
C ARG A 152 -20.76 16.12 -25.86
N GLN A 153 -19.66 15.50 -26.27
CA GLN A 153 -18.35 15.67 -25.59
C GLN A 153 -17.86 17.13 -25.69
N GLU A 154 -18.09 17.81 -26.82
CA GLU A 154 -17.71 19.23 -26.97
C GLU A 154 -18.43 20.14 -25.98
N ASP A 155 -19.73 19.88 -25.69
CA ASP A 155 -20.48 20.64 -24.71
C ASP A 155 -19.94 20.38 -23.29
N ALA A 156 -19.60 19.12 -22.98
CA ALA A 156 -18.93 18.76 -21.73
C ALA A 156 -17.60 19.50 -21.58
N ILE A 157 -16.75 19.50 -22.62
CA ILE A 157 -15.46 20.20 -22.63
C ILE A 157 -15.65 21.69 -22.36
N ARG A 158 -16.64 22.33 -23.00
CA ARG A 158 -16.92 23.75 -22.77
C ARG A 158 -17.32 24.03 -21.33
N LEU A 159 -18.23 23.23 -20.76
CA LEU A 159 -18.68 23.37 -19.38
C LEU A 159 -17.55 23.19 -18.37
N ILE A 160 -16.79 22.09 -18.51
CA ILE A 160 -15.66 21.78 -17.64
C ILE A 160 -14.57 22.85 -17.70
N ARG A 161 -14.28 23.40 -18.88
CA ARG A 161 -13.27 24.45 -19.07
C ARG A 161 -13.62 25.76 -18.35
N HIS A 162 -14.91 26.06 -18.15
CA HIS A 162 -15.37 27.27 -17.45
C HIS A 162 -15.42 27.09 -15.92
N ASN A 163 -15.20 25.89 -15.42
CA ASN A 163 -15.20 25.66 -13.98
C ASN A 163 -13.86 26.13 -13.38
N GLU A 164 -13.94 27.00 -12.37
CA GLU A 164 -12.77 27.64 -11.74
C GLU A 164 -11.83 26.64 -11.02
N MET A 165 -12.34 25.46 -10.68
CA MET A 165 -11.57 24.41 -10.03
C MET A 165 -10.72 23.59 -11.03
N VAL A 166 -10.91 23.77 -12.33
CA VAL A 166 -10.15 23.08 -13.39
C VAL A 166 -8.89 23.84 -13.73
N GLU A 167 -7.72 23.24 -13.48
CA GLU A 167 -6.43 23.83 -13.81
C GLU A 167 -6.00 23.53 -15.24
N THR A 168 -6.10 22.27 -15.63
CA THR A 168 -5.78 21.81 -16.99
C THR A 168 -6.82 20.82 -17.48
N LEU A 169 -7.04 20.83 -18.79
CA LEU A 169 -7.96 19.94 -19.46
C LEU A 169 -7.30 19.31 -20.68
N SER A 170 -7.30 18.00 -20.73
CA SER A 170 -6.92 17.20 -21.91
C SER A 170 -8.07 16.27 -22.29
N TYR A 171 -8.18 15.93 -23.57
CA TYR A 171 -9.25 15.07 -24.05
C TYR A 171 -8.83 14.33 -25.33
N ASN A 172 -9.42 13.14 -25.50
CA ASN A 172 -9.35 12.35 -26.72
C ASN A 172 -10.79 11.94 -27.12
N GLU A 173 -10.91 11.07 -28.12
CA GLU A 173 -12.24 10.64 -28.65
C GLU A 173 -13.11 9.92 -27.58
N ASN A 174 -12.52 9.35 -26.55
CA ASN A 174 -13.21 8.48 -25.58
C ASN A 174 -13.37 9.09 -24.19
N GLU A 175 -12.53 10.06 -23.82
CA GLU A 175 -12.52 10.60 -22.46
C GLU A 175 -12.00 12.03 -22.38
N ILE A 176 -12.42 12.70 -21.31
CA ILE A 176 -11.95 14.01 -20.87
C ILE A 176 -11.20 13.80 -19.57
N GLN A 177 -9.98 14.33 -19.46
CA GLN A 177 -9.18 14.33 -18.24
C GLN A 177 -8.97 15.77 -17.78
N ALA A 178 -9.30 16.06 -16.53
CA ALA A 178 -9.15 17.37 -15.94
C ALA A 178 -8.31 17.29 -14.66
N ILE A 179 -7.27 18.12 -14.54
CA ILE A 179 -6.66 18.40 -13.24
C ILE A 179 -7.61 19.32 -12.49
N PHE A 180 -8.25 18.75 -11.47
CA PHE A 180 -9.34 19.37 -10.73
C PHE A 180 -8.91 19.58 -9.27
N LYS A 181 -8.86 20.84 -8.83
CA LYS A 181 -8.41 21.23 -7.47
C LYS A 181 -9.50 21.12 -6.41
N GLY A 182 -10.76 20.96 -6.84
CA GLY A 182 -11.90 20.83 -5.94
C GLY A 182 -11.91 19.52 -5.17
N GLY A 183 -12.54 19.54 -4.01
CA GLY A 183 -12.81 18.38 -3.19
C GLY A 183 -13.99 17.56 -3.70
N ARG A 184 -14.39 16.57 -2.91
CA ARG A 184 -15.49 15.66 -3.26
C ARG A 184 -16.83 16.34 -3.49
N GLU A 185 -17.11 17.41 -2.74
CA GLU A 185 -18.34 18.20 -2.91
C GLU A 185 -18.35 18.95 -4.23
N ASP A 186 -17.20 19.53 -4.62
CA ASP A 186 -17.04 20.23 -5.89
C ASP A 186 -17.13 19.27 -7.09
N GLU A 187 -16.62 18.04 -6.94
CA GLU A 187 -16.81 16.99 -7.95
C GLU A 187 -18.28 16.63 -8.15
N ILE A 188 -19.04 16.53 -7.05
CA ILE A 188 -20.49 16.26 -7.09
C ILE A 188 -21.20 17.44 -7.79
N MET A 189 -20.84 18.67 -7.50
CA MET A 189 -21.40 19.87 -8.15
C MET A 189 -21.10 19.85 -9.65
N LEU A 190 -19.87 19.59 -10.05
CA LEU A 190 -19.49 19.50 -11.46
C LEU A 190 -20.28 18.38 -12.20
N LEU A 191 -20.43 17.21 -11.59
CA LEU A 191 -21.25 16.15 -12.15
C LEU A 191 -22.70 16.57 -12.29
N HIS A 192 -23.26 17.24 -11.29
CA HIS A 192 -24.63 17.77 -11.34
C HIS A 192 -24.82 18.81 -12.46
N GLU A 193 -23.86 19.72 -12.66
CA GLU A 193 -23.87 20.69 -13.76
C GLU A 193 -23.91 20.01 -15.13
N LEU A 194 -23.08 18.95 -15.30
CA LEU A 194 -23.06 18.14 -16.53
C LEU A 194 -24.42 17.47 -16.79
N MET A 195 -25.05 16.94 -15.74
CA MET A 195 -26.36 16.30 -15.84
C MET A 195 -27.48 17.30 -16.13
N VAL A 196 -27.47 18.49 -15.51
CA VAL A 196 -28.43 19.58 -15.77
C VAL A 196 -28.31 20.10 -17.21
N ALA A 197 -27.11 20.10 -17.78
CA ALA A 197 -26.84 20.41 -19.18
C ALA A 197 -27.28 19.31 -20.16
N ASP A 198 -27.88 18.22 -19.67
CA ASP A 198 -28.31 17.05 -20.44
C ASP A 198 -27.15 16.38 -21.21
N ILE A 199 -25.97 16.34 -20.58
CA ILE A 199 -24.80 15.65 -21.10
C ILE A 199 -24.80 14.20 -20.60
N PRO A 200 -24.80 13.20 -21.49
CA PRO A 200 -24.91 11.79 -21.09
C PRO A 200 -23.58 11.26 -20.56
N VAL A 201 -23.31 11.52 -19.28
CA VAL A 201 -22.11 11.02 -18.58
C VAL A 201 -22.35 9.58 -18.15
N TYR A 202 -21.48 8.64 -18.58
CA TYR A 202 -21.54 7.23 -18.15
C TYR A 202 -20.36 6.82 -17.26
N SER A 203 -19.32 7.64 -17.14
CA SER A 203 -18.23 7.44 -16.20
C SER A 203 -17.74 8.81 -15.69
N PHE A 204 -17.61 8.93 -14.38
CA PHE A 204 -17.11 10.13 -13.71
C PHE A 204 -16.36 9.71 -12.46
N GLY A 205 -15.13 10.10 -12.32
CA GLY A 205 -14.31 9.82 -11.14
C GLY A 205 -12.83 10.02 -11.38
N ARG A 206 -12.09 10.05 -10.30
CA ARG A 206 -10.63 10.12 -10.36
C ARG A 206 -10.04 8.80 -10.86
N ASP A 207 -9.02 8.89 -11.67
CA ASP A 207 -8.32 7.69 -12.16
C ASP A 207 -7.49 7.08 -11.03
N ARG A 208 -7.99 5.99 -10.45
CA ARG A 208 -7.31 5.25 -9.39
C ARG A 208 -6.18 4.35 -9.90
N SER A 209 -6.13 4.10 -11.20
CA SER A 209 -5.03 3.30 -11.81
C SER A 209 -3.71 4.06 -11.82
N SER A 210 -3.72 5.34 -11.44
CA SER A 210 -2.60 6.25 -11.51
C SER A 210 -1.85 6.48 -10.20
N LEU A 211 -2.11 5.71 -9.11
CA LEU A 211 -1.29 5.84 -7.90
C LEU A 211 0.19 5.60 -8.20
N GLU A 212 0.50 4.62 -9.05
CA GLU A 212 1.86 4.41 -9.54
C GLU A 212 2.30 5.53 -10.49
N THR A 213 1.40 6.01 -11.36
CA THR A 213 1.66 7.12 -12.29
C THR A 213 1.85 8.43 -11.54
N LEU A 214 1.10 8.65 -10.47
CA LEU A 214 1.25 9.83 -9.61
C LEU A 214 2.52 9.77 -8.76
N PHE A 215 2.87 8.61 -8.25
CA PHE A 215 4.17 8.40 -7.62
C PHE A 215 5.30 8.81 -8.58
N MET A 216 5.24 8.35 -9.83
CA MET A 216 6.19 8.75 -10.87
C MET A 216 6.14 10.25 -11.18
N GLN A 217 4.97 10.89 -11.14
CA GLN A 217 4.86 12.34 -11.38
C GLN A 217 5.37 13.18 -10.22
N ILE A 218 5.19 12.74 -8.98
CA ILE A 218 5.74 13.42 -7.79
C ILE A 218 7.26 13.32 -7.82
N THR A 219 7.80 12.14 -8.07
CA THR A 219 9.25 11.91 -8.18
C THR A 219 9.84 12.64 -9.39
N ASP A 220 9.17 12.69 -10.54
CA ASP A 220 9.60 13.45 -11.73
C ASP A 220 9.54 14.99 -11.55
N ARG A 221 8.65 15.51 -10.71
CA ARG A 221 8.55 16.96 -10.43
C ARG A 221 9.69 17.45 -9.53
N GLU A 222 10.04 16.72 -8.50
CA GLU A 222 11.14 17.10 -7.61
C GLU A 222 12.50 17.04 -8.32
N VAL A 223 12.71 16.07 -9.21
CA VAL A 223 13.91 16.02 -10.07
C VAL A 223 14.03 17.28 -10.93
N LYS A 224 12.94 17.87 -11.40
CA LYS A 224 12.96 19.11 -12.19
C LYS A 224 13.14 20.36 -11.33
N GLU A 225 12.60 20.41 -10.14
CA GLU A 225 12.79 21.56 -9.23
C GLU A 225 14.21 21.60 -8.66
N HIS A 226 14.79 20.47 -8.24
CA HIS A 226 16.19 20.40 -7.83
C HIS A 226 17.18 20.64 -8.97
N ALA A 227 16.85 20.28 -10.21
CA ALA A 227 17.67 20.62 -11.39
C ALA A 227 17.64 22.12 -11.72
N HIS A 228 16.56 22.84 -11.36
CA HIS A 228 16.46 24.29 -11.50
C HIS A 228 17.14 25.08 -10.38
N GLU A 229 17.19 24.53 -9.15
CA GLU A 229 17.91 25.16 -8.02
C GLU A 229 19.43 24.90 -8.03
N SER A 230 19.87 23.84 -8.66
CA SER A 230 21.30 23.54 -8.87
C SER A 230 21.87 24.19 -10.14
N GLY A 231 21.20 25.21 -10.66
CA GLY A 231 21.51 25.92 -11.90
C GLY A 231 22.98 26.15 -12.15
N LEU A 232 23.49 25.41 -13.11
CA LEU A 232 24.63 25.70 -13.97
C LEU A 232 24.13 25.79 -15.40
#